data_e0892f55bd4bcabfbc829c7e05790e55
#
_entry.id   e0892f55bd4bcabfbc829c7e05790e55
#
_cell.length_a   1.000
_cell.length_b   1.000
_cell.length_c   1.000
_cell.angle_alpha   90.00
_cell.angle_beta   90.00
_cell.angle_gamma   90.00
#
_symmetry.space_group_name_H-M   'P 1'
#
loop_
_entity.id
_entity.type
_entity.pdbx_description
1 polymer ?
#
loop_
_entity_poly.entity_id
_entity_poly.type
_entity_poly.pdbx_seq_one_letter_code
_entity_poly.pdbx_strand_id
1 'polypeptide(L)'
;KIPCRLICDNMAAHFMQRGQVDAVVVGADRITSIGAVANKIGTYNLAVLCRFHEIPFYVAAPYSTVDLKLREGSEIPIEERPSLEITHVKGQQIAPTGVQVANPAFDVTPPELVTAIITERGVIRPPFLDGLTAVVAAAQGAAS
;
A
#
# COMPACT_ATOMS: atom_id res chain seq x y z
N LYS A 1 -25.51 -8.39 -5.15
CA LYS A 1 -24.16 -8.72 -5.67
C LYS A 1 -23.52 -7.45 -6.20
N ILE A 2 -22.27 -7.22 -5.86
CA ILE A 2 -21.49 -6.11 -6.41
C ILE A 2 -20.87 -6.59 -7.72
N PRO A 3 -21.06 -5.88 -8.86
CA PRO A 3 -20.37 -6.21 -10.10
C PRO A 3 -18.86 -6.10 -9.90
N CYS A 4 -18.10 -7.09 -10.35
CA CYS A 4 -16.64 -7.06 -10.24
C CYS A 4 -15.98 -7.62 -11.52
N ARG A 5 -14.76 -7.16 -11.77
CA ARG A 5 -13.88 -7.63 -12.83
C ARG A 5 -12.50 -7.92 -12.27
N LEU A 6 -11.99 -9.12 -12.49
CA LEU A 6 -10.61 -9.47 -12.16
C LEU A 6 -9.69 -9.07 -13.31
N ILE A 7 -8.58 -8.43 -12.98
CA ILE A 7 -7.51 -8.06 -13.91
C ILE A 7 -6.15 -8.48 -13.34
N CYS A 8 -5.11 -8.58 -14.19
CA CYS A 8 -3.75 -8.77 -13.73
C CYS A 8 -3.14 -7.44 -13.28
N ASP A 9 -2.13 -7.48 -12.39
CA ASP A 9 -1.48 -6.31 -11.80
C ASP A 9 -0.99 -5.30 -12.83
N ASN A 10 -0.41 -5.78 -13.93
CA ASN A 10 0.14 -4.95 -15.00
C ASN A 10 -0.92 -4.31 -15.92
N MET A 11 -2.21 -4.56 -15.69
CA MET A 11 -3.30 -4.01 -16.51
C MET A 11 -3.85 -2.69 -15.97
N ALA A 12 -3.50 -2.26 -14.76
CA ALA A 12 -4.07 -1.08 -14.11
C ALA A 12 -3.98 0.18 -14.99
N ALA A 13 -2.78 0.49 -15.51
CA ALA A 13 -2.56 1.64 -16.37
C ALA A 13 -3.46 1.66 -17.62
N HIS A 14 -3.71 0.48 -18.23
CA HIS A 14 -4.58 0.37 -19.40
C HIS A 14 -6.03 0.83 -19.10
N PHE A 15 -6.56 0.46 -17.94
CA PHE A 15 -7.92 0.86 -17.55
C PHE A 15 -7.97 2.32 -17.08
N MET A 16 -6.94 2.82 -16.37
CA MET A 16 -6.81 4.21 -15.97
C MET A 16 -6.76 5.15 -17.17
N GLN A 17 -5.92 4.84 -18.17
CA GLN A 17 -5.80 5.61 -19.42
C GLN A 17 -7.15 5.73 -20.17
N ARG A 18 -8.03 4.77 -20.02
CA ARG A 18 -9.35 4.73 -20.66
C ARG A 18 -10.45 5.40 -19.83
N GLY A 19 -10.12 5.99 -18.70
CA GLY A 19 -11.09 6.61 -17.80
C GLY A 19 -12.07 5.61 -17.18
N GLN A 20 -11.63 4.36 -16.97
CA GLN A 20 -12.47 3.29 -16.40
C GLN A 20 -12.18 3.04 -14.92
N VAL A 21 -11.40 3.91 -14.30
CA VAL A 21 -11.06 3.85 -12.87
C VAL A 21 -11.27 5.24 -12.27
N ASP A 22 -12.20 5.35 -11.34
CA ASP A 22 -12.53 6.61 -10.65
C ASP A 22 -11.74 6.79 -9.35
N ALA A 23 -11.30 5.70 -8.74
CA ALA A 23 -10.52 5.70 -7.51
C ALA A 23 -9.77 4.39 -7.33
N VAL A 24 -8.67 4.42 -6.59
CA VAL A 24 -7.94 3.22 -6.14
C VAL A 24 -7.97 3.16 -4.63
N VAL A 25 -8.25 1.97 -4.08
CA VAL A 25 -8.22 1.68 -2.65
C VAL A 25 -7.31 0.49 -2.41
N VAL A 26 -6.34 0.65 -1.50
CA VAL A 26 -5.42 -0.41 -1.07
C VAL A 26 -5.43 -0.55 0.45
N GLY A 27 -4.85 -1.62 0.96
CA GLY A 27 -4.58 -1.79 2.39
C GLY A 27 -3.26 -1.14 2.82
N ALA A 28 -2.83 -1.46 4.05
CA ALA A 28 -1.49 -1.17 4.54
C ALA A 28 -1.02 -2.25 5.50
N ASP A 29 0.27 -2.59 5.42
CA ASP A 29 0.96 -3.39 6.44
C ASP A 29 1.52 -2.50 7.54
N ARG A 30 1.98 -1.30 7.19
CA ARG A 30 2.48 -0.30 8.14
C ARG A 30 2.33 1.11 7.58
N ILE A 31 2.02 2.05 8.46
CA ILE A 31 1.89 3.48 8.14
C ILE A 31 2.77 4.26 9.12
N THR A 32 3.66 5.10 8.61
CA THR A 32 4.50 5.99 9.44
C THR A 32 3.71 7.18 9.97
N SER A 33 4.29 7.90 10.94
CA SER A 33 3.66 9.08 11.54
C SER A 33 3.35 10.20 10.55
N ILE A 34 4.09 10.32 9.46
CA ILE A 34 3.84 11.31 8.40
C ILE A 34 2.99 10.77 7.25
N GLY A 35 2.53 9.51 7.32
CA GLY A 35 1.65 8.91 6.32
C GLY A 35 2.35 8.22 5.15
N ALA A 36 3.63 7.86 5.26
CA ALA A 36 4.24 6.92 4.32
C ALA A 36 3.68 5.51 4.58
N VAL A 37 3.36 4.78 3.52
CA VAL A 37 2.59 3.53 3.59
C VAL A 37 3.38 2.37 3.00
N ALA A 38 3.72 1.37 3.82
CA ALA A 38 4.20 0.08 3.34
C ALA A 38 3.01 -0.84 3.08
N ASN A 39 2.97 -1.44 1.91
CA ASN A 39 1.97 -2.43 1.53
C ASN A 39 2.53 -3.41 0.51
N LYS A 40 1.76 -4.43 0.16
CA LYS A 40 2.17 -5.45 -0.82
C LYS A 40 2.82 -4.81 -2.03
N ILE A 41 3.96 -5.41 -2.48
CA ILE A 41 4.71 -4.97 -3.67
C ILE A 41 3.76 -4.70 -4.85
N GLY A 42 3.96 -3.57 -5.54
CA GLY A 42 3.07 -3.05 -6.59
C GLY A 42 2.14 -1.92 -6.13
N THR A 43 2.01 -1.67 -4.83
CA THR A 43 1.21 -0.57 -4.29
C THR A 43 1.77 0.79 -4.69
N TYR A 44 3.08 0.99 -4.58
CA TYR A 44 3.74 2.23 -5.04
C TYR A 44 3.54 2.46 -6.54
N ASN A 45 3.62 1.40 -7.34
CA ASN A 45 3.35 1.49 -8.78
C ASN A 45 1.92 2.01 -9.06
N LEU A 46 0.90 1.51 -8.33
CA LEU A 46 -0.47 2.00 -8.46
C LEU A 46 -0.59 3.48 -8.04
N ALA A 47 0.06 3.89 -6.96
CA ALA A 47 0.04 5.27 -6.48
C ALA A 47 0.65 6.24 -7.51
N VAL A 48 1.77 5.86 -8.15
CA VAL A 48 2.39 6.64 -9.24
C VAL A 48 1.46 6.75 -10.44
N LEU A 49 0.82 5.65 -10.85
CA LEU A 49 -0.16 5.65 -11.94
C LEU A 49 -1.37 6.53 -11.60
N CYS A 50 -1.89 6.47 -10.38
CA CYS A 50 -2.97 7.33 -9.90
C CYS A 50 -2.58 8.81 -10.00
N ARG A 51 -1.37 9.17 -9.58
CA ARG A 51 -0.86 10.55 -9.68
C ARG A 51 -0.76 11.01 -11.12
N PHE A 52 -0.27 10.15 -12.03
CA PHE A 52 -0.15 10.47 -13.46
C PHE A 52 -1.50 10.67 -14.14
N HIS A 53 -2.52 9.87 -13.77
CA HIS A 53 -3.85 9.92 -14.34
C HIS A 53 -4.86 10.79 -13.55
N GLU A 54 -4.39 11.50 -12.51
CA GLU A 54 -5.21 12.36 -11.63
C GLU A 54 -6.35 11.60 -10.93
N ILE A 55 -6.12 10.33 -10.63
CA ILE A 55 -7.06 9.44 -9.94
C ILE A 55 -6.76 9.48 -8.43
N PRO A 56 -7.76 9.63 -7.54
CA PRO A 56 -7.54 9.59 -6.10
C PRO A 56 -7.08 8.21 -5.63
N PHE A 57 -6.05 8.21 -4.77
CA PHE A 57 -5.47 7.01 -4.19
C PHE A 57 -5.71 6.98 -2.68
N TYR A 58 -6.49 6.00 -2.23
CA TYR A 58 -6.89 5.85 -0.83
C TYR A 58 -6.22 4.63 -0.20
N VAL A 59 -5.87 4.77 1.08
CA VAL A 59 -5.37 3.68 1.92
C VAL A 59 -6.42 3.38 2.99
N ALA A 60 -6.96 2.17 3.02
CA ALA A 60 -7.94 1.72 4.01
C ALA A 60 -7.29 0.65 4.90
N ALA A 61 -7.04 0.98 6.17
CA ALA A 61 -6.36 0.09 7.10
C ALA A 61 -6.77 0.39 8.55
N PRO A 62 -6.74 -0.60 9.46
CA PRO A 62 -7.02 -0.35 10.86
C PRO A 62 -5.96 0.57 11.48
N TYR A 63 -6.36 1.37 12.48
CA TYR A 63 -5.43 2.28 13.16
C TYR A 63 -4.21 1.57 13.76
N SER A 64 -4.34 0.27 14.07
CA SER A 64 -3.25 -0.56 14.61
C SER A 64 -2.07 -0.75 13.65
N THR A 65 -2.24 -0.43 12.36
CA THR A 65 -1.14 -0.44 11.37
C THR A 65 -0.27 0.82 11.47
N VAL A 66 -0.74 1.86 12.19
CA VAL A 66 0.00 3.12 12.35
C VAL A 66 1.10 2.95 13.39
N ASP A 67 2.34 3.18 13.00
CA ASP A 67 3.51 3.16 13.85
C ASP A 67 4.07 4.58 13.98
N LEU A 68 3.68 5.27 15.06
CA LEU A 68 4.12 6.64 15.33
C LEU A 68 5.62 6.77 15.67
N LYS A 69 6.32 5.65 15.91
CA LYS A 69 7.77 5.65 16.17
C LYS A 69 8.58 5.79 14.89
N LEU A 70 8.01 5.39 13.76
CA LEU A 70 8.61 5.56 12.44
C LEU A 70 8.14 6.86 11.83
N ARG A 71 9.08 7.69 11.38
CA ARG A 71 8.77 8.92 10.67
C ARG A 71 8.84 8.74 9.17
N GLU A 72 9.99 8.33 8.68
CA GLU A 72 10.24 8.21 7.24
C GLU A 72 9.92 6.81 6.72
N GLY A 73 9.50 6.73 5.46
CA GLY A 73 9.23 5.43 4.82
C GLY A 73 10.48 4.54 4.70
N SER A 74 11.68 5.15 4.63
CA SER A 74 12.95 4.42 4.61
C SER A 74 13.30 3.70 5.91
N GLU A 75 12.63 4.03 7.00
CA GLU A 75 12.80 3.37 8.30
C GLU A 75 12.01 2.05 8.40
N ILE A 76 11.08 1.80 7.46
CA ILE A 76 10.29 0.58 7.44
C ILE A 76 11.16 -0.58 6.93
N PRO A 77 11.38 -1.63 7.71
CA PRO A 77 12.11 -2.80 7.22
C PRO A 77 11.28 -3.56 6.18
N ILE A 78 11.87 -3.81 5.01
CA ILE A 78 11.23 -4.56 3.93
C ILE A 78 11.73 -6.00 3.96
N GLU A 79 10.79 -6.94 4.10
CA GLU A 79 11.06 -8.37 4.08
C GLU A 79 11.42 -8.81 2.64
N GLU A 80 12.52 -9.56 2.52
CA GLU A 80 12.86 -10.27 1.27
C GLU A 80 12.32 -11.70 1.36
N ARG A 81 11.49 -12.08 0.40
CA ARG A 81 10.80 -13.37 0.36
C ARG A 81 11.63 -14.43 -0.36
N PRO A 82 11.39 -15.73 -0.10
CA PRO A 82 12.10 -16.82 -0.77
C PRO A 82 11.99 -16.72 -2.31
N SER A 83 13.13 -16.93 -2.98
CA SER A 83 13.21 -16.91 -4.46
C SER A 83 12.30 -17.95 -5.13
N LEU A 84 11.99 -19.03 -4.43
CA LEU A 84 11.08 -20.09 -4.92
C LEU A 84 9.69 -19.56 -5.25
N GLU A 85 9.22 -18.50 -4.60
CA GLU A 85 7.91 -17.89 -4.87
C GLU A 85 7.83 -17.27 -6.28
N ILE A 86 8.97 -16.87 -6.85
CA ILE A 86 9.05 -16.32 -8.21
C ILE A 86 9.49 -17.39 -9.22
N THR A 87 10.42 -18.27 -8.83
CA THR A 87 11.04 -19.19 -9.77
C THR A 87 10.22 -20.45 -10.03
N HIS A 88 9.22 -20.74 -9.18
CA HIS A 88 8.42 -21.96 -9.29
C HIS A 88 6.92 -21.68 -9.18
N VAL A 89 6.12 -22.44 -9.92
CA VAL A 89 4.67 -22.48 -9.80
C VAL A 89 4.24 -23.92 -9.57
N LYS A 90 3.53 -24.19 -8.45
CA LYS A 90 3.10 -25.54 -8.05
C LYS A 90 4.26 -26.57 -8.04
N GLY A 91 5.45 -26.14 -7.59
CA GLY A 91 6.65 -26.97 -7.54
C GLY A 91 7.38 -27.14 -8.88
N GLN A 92 6.84 -26.62 -9.97
CA GLN A 92 7.48 -26.63 -11.27
C GLN A 92 8.31 -25.36 -11.49
N GLN A 93 9.58 -25.53 -11.84
CA GLN A 93 10.45 -24.42 -12.16
C GLN A 93 10.02 -23.75 -13.47
N ILE A 94 9.88 -22.42 -13.45
CA ILE A 94 9.50 -21.59 -14.58
C ILE A 94 10.57 -20.57 -14.96
N ALA A 95 11.55 -20.34 -14.08
CA ALA A 95 12.67 -19.43 -14.33
C ALA A 95 13.93 -20.19 -14.74
N PRO A 96 14.89 -19.57 -15.46
CA PRO A 96 16.17 -20.19 -15.80
C PRO A 96 16.95 -20.59 -14.53
N THR A 97 17.64 -21.73 -14.60
CA THR A 97 18.52 -22.19 -13.52
C THR A 97 19.65 -21.20 -13.26
N GLY A 98 19.88 -20.85 -11.98
CA GLY A 98 20.95 -19.94 -11.57
C GLY A 98 20.65 -18.45 -11.77
N VAL A 99 19.42 -18.07 -12.17
CA VAL A 99 19.03 -16.66 -12.24
C VAL A 99 18.99 -16.05 -10.83
N GLN A 100 19.53 -14.84 -10.69
CA GLN A 100 19.40 -14.07 -9.46
C GLN A 100 17.97 -13.52 -9.33
N VAL A 101 17.42 -13.56 -8.12
CA VAL A 101 16.05 -13.14 -7.81
C VAL A 101 16.08 -12.07 -6.73
N ALA A 102 15.31 -11.01 -6.93
CA ALA A 102 14.90 -10.08 -5.90
C ALA A 102 13.39 -10.24 -5.70
N ASN A 103 12.95 -10.42 -4.45
CA ASN A 103 11.54 -10.66 -4.12
C ASN A 103 11.12 -9.87 -2.88
N PRO A 104 11.17 -8.51 -2.90
CA PRO A 104 10.67 -7.73 -1.78
C PRO A 104 9.17 -7.94 -1.59
N ALA A 105 8.75 -8.15 -0.35
CA ALA A 105 7.35 -8.40 -0.02
C ALA A 105 6.48 -7.15 -0.15
N PHE A 106 7.08 -5.98 0.13
CA PHE A 106 6.41 -4.70 0.23
C PHE A 106 7.16 -3.64 -0.56
N ASP A 107 6.44 -2.59 -0.96
CA ASP A 107 7.00 -1.31 -1.35
C ASP A 107 6.45 -0.20 -0.45
N VAL A 108 7.07 0.97 -0.50
CA VAL A 108 6.68 2.12 0.32
C VAL A 108 6.17 3.23 -0.57
N THR A 109 4.91 3.61 -0.35
CA THR A 109 4.27 4.75 -1.01
C THR A 109 4.51 6.01 -0.16
N PRO A 110 5.11 7.06 -0.71
CA PRO A 110 5.32 8.30 0.01
C PRO A 110 3.99 9.06 0.23
N PRO A 111 3.88 9.87 1.31
CA PRO A 111 2.62 10.49 1.72
C PRO A 111 2.02 11.44 0.67
N GLU A 112 2.82 12.07 -0.17
CA GLU A 112 2.37 12.98 -1.23
C GLU A 112 1.58 12.30 -2.35
N LEU A 113 1.61 10.98 -2.45
CA LEU A 113 0.81 10.19 -3.39
C LEU A 113 -0.51 9.70 -2.78
N VAL A 114 -0.71 9.88 -1.48
CA VAL A 114 -1.89 9.39 -0.76
C VAL A 114 -2.92 10.51 -0.63
N THR A 115 -4.11 10.29 -1.18
CA THR A 115 -5.24 11.25 -1.10
C THR A 115 -5.83 11.29 0.31
N ALA A 116 -6.04 10.14 0.93
CA ALA A 116 -6.46 10.01 2.32
C ALA A 116 -6.19 8.60 2.87
N ILE A 117 -6.04 8.53 4.18
CA ILE A 117 -5.97 7.29 4.97
C ILE A 117 -7.31 7.12 5.68
N ILE A 118 -7.95 5.97 5.48
CA ILE A 118 -9.26 5.63 6.01
C ILE A 118 -9.06 4.57 7.10
N THR A 119 -9.53 4.85 8.30
CA THR A 119 -9.50 3.91 9.41
C THR A 119 -10.92 3.71 9.95
N GLU A 120 -11.12 2.74 10.82
CA GLU A 120 -12.37 2.56 11.56
C GLU A 120 -12.70 3.73 12.50
N ARG A 121 -11.75 4.68 12.65
CA ARG A 121 -11.90 5.87 13.51
C ARG A 121 -12.05 7.16 12.71
N GLY A 122 -12.09 7.07 11.39
CA GLY A 122 -12.31 8.21 10.50
C GLY A 122 -11.36 8.29 9.34
N VAL A 123 -11.50 9.37 8.58
CA VAL A 123 -10.74 9.67 7.38
C VAL A 123 -9.72 10.76 7.69
N ILE A 124 -8.44 10.44 7.47
CA ILE A 124 -7.32 11.36 7.69
C ILE A 124 -6.84 11.85 6.33
N ARG A 125 -6.71 13.17 6.18
CA ARG A 125 -6.19 13.83 4.96
C ARG A 125 -4.84 14.48 5.25
N PRO A 126 -4.04 14.76 4.23
CA PRO A 126 -2.81 15.53 4.42
C PRO A 126 -3.08 16.92 5.04
N PRO A 127 -2.19 17.39 5.92
CA PRO A 127 -1.01 16.72 6.47
C PRO A 127 -1.39 15.62 7.47
N PHE A 128 -0.75 14.45 7.40
CA PHE A 128 -1.19 13.26 8.12
C PHE A 128 -0.83 13.22 9.60
N LEU A 129 0.27 13.88 10.01
CA LEU A 129 0.88 13.72 11.33
C LEU A 129 -0.12 13.88 12.49
N ASP A 130 -0.83 15.00 12.51
CA ASP A 130 -1.76 15.31 13.61
C ASP A 130 -2.96 14.35 13.61
N GLY A 131 -3.51 14.05 12.43
CA GLY A 131 -4.65 13.14 12.29
C GLY A 131 -4.30 11.70 12.70
N LEU A 132 -3.14 11.18 12.28
CA LEU A 132 -2.68 9.84 12.66
C LEU A 132 -2.37 9.76 14.16
N THR A 133 -1.75 10.80 14.73
CA THR A 133 -1.49 10.89 16.17
C THR A 133 -2.80 10.86 16.97
N ALA A 134 -3.80 11.65 16.55
CA ALA A 134 -5.10 11.71 17.23
C ALA A 134 -5.84 10.36 17.20
N VAL A 135 -5.82 9.67 16.05
CA VAL A 135 -6.46 8.35 15.89
C VAL A 135 -5.86 7.30 16.80
N VAL A 136 -4.50 7.29 16.95
CA VAL A 136 -3.81 6.35 17.84
C VAL A 136 -4.04 6.70 19.31
N ALA A 137 -3.99 7.99 19.69
CA ALA A 137 -4.23 8.45 21.06
C ALA A 137 -5.64 8.13 21.54
N ALA A 138 -6.66 8.34 20.69
CA ALA A 138 -8.05 8.00 21.01
C ALA A 138 -8.26 6.49 21.26
N ALA A 139 -7.39 5.64 20.71
CA ALA A 139 -7.41 4.20 20.96
C ALA A 139 -6.90 3.83 22.36
N GLN A 140 -5.85 4.52 22.81
CA GLN A 140 -5.23 4.27 24.10
C GLN A 140 -6.13 4.76 25.26
N GLY A 141 -6.84 5.90 25.07
CA GLY A 141 -7.79 6.42 26.05
C GLY A 141 -9.11 5.64 26.18
N ALA A 142 -9.47 4.82 25.19
CA ALA A 142 -10.66 3.97 25.23
C ALA A 142 -10.39 2.59 25.88
N ALA A 143 -9.13 2.27 26.16
CA ALA A 143 -8.70 1.00 26.76
C ALA A 143 -8.39 1.14 28.27
N SER A 144 -8.55 2.36 28.83
CA SER A 144 -8.45 2.67 30.27
C SER A 144 -9.83 2.83 30.89
#